data_601f979675ff6cedb0a59148d8053514
#
_entry.id   601f979675ff6cedb0a59148d8053514
#
_cell.length_a   1.000
_cell.length_b   1.000
_cell.length_c   1.000
_cell.angle_alpha   90.00
_cell.angle_beta   90.00
_cell.angle_gamma   90.00
#
_symmetry.space_group_name_H-M   'P 1'
#
loop_
_entity.id
_entity.type
_entity.pdbx_description
1 polymer ?
#
loop_
_entity_poly.entity_id
_entity_poly.type
_entity_poly.pdbx_seq_one_letter_code
_entity_poly.pdbx_strand_id
1 'polypeptide(L)'
;MIRHYLKVAFRNLLKYKTQNIISIIGLAVGLLCFCICMYCSRFVETTNHCFSNYTRIVELNLYDYQTEIYFSGTQVALSEELRTWAMGEVEAISCMTYSRERSYLAEISEEKSLPYELETIEIDTLYNKVFTPQIVAGNWKTASRTSNAVILSESTAIKIFGKIES
;
A
#
# COMPACT_ATOMS: atom_id res chain seq x y z
N MET A 1 -26.23 -46.57 14.42
CA MET A 1 -25.11 -46.89 13.53
C MET A 1 -23.97 -45.88 13.60
N ILE A 2 -24.18 -44.56 13.48
CA ILE A 2 -23.13 -43.52 13.51
C ILE A 2 -22.20 -43.61 14.73
N ARG A 3 -22.75 -43.85 15.93
CA ARG A 3 -22.00 -43.95 17.18
C ARG A 3 -21.00 -45.11 17.20
N HIS A 4 -21.30 -46.20 16.49
CA HIS A 4 -20.38 -47.33 16.35
C HIS A 4 -19.19 -46.97 15.42
N TYR A 5 -19.45 -46.34 14.27
CA TYR A 5 -18.41 -45.91 13.34
C TYR A 5 -17.47 -44.87 13.97
N LEU A 6 -17.99 -43.93 14.71
CA LEU A 6 -17.19 -42.94 15.44
C LEU A 6 -16.26 -43.63 16.47
N LYS A 7 -16.77 -44.65 17.23
CA LYS A 7 -15.94 -45.39 18.19
C LYS A 7 -14.81 -46.18 17.52
N VAL A 8 -15.12 -46.80 16.38
CA VAL A 8 -14.09 -47.54 15.60
C VAL A 8 -13.06 -46.57 14.99
N ALA A 9 -13.49 -45.44 14.44
CA ALA A 9 -12.60 -44.41 13.91
C ALA A 9 -11.65 -43.87 14.99
N PHE A 10 -12.18 -43.55 16.17
CA PHE A 10 -11.37 -43.04 17.27
C PHE A 10 -10.35 -44.08 17.77
N ARG A 11 -10.72 -45.37 17.81
CA ARG A 11 -9.82 -46.44 18.19
C ARG A 11 -8.70 -46.63 17.13
N ASN A 12 -9.00 -46.46 15.84
CA ASN A 12 -8.02 -46.52 14.78
C ASN A 12 -7.06 -45.33 14.84
N LEU A 13 -7.55 -44.12 15.13
CA LEU A 13 -6.71 -42.94 15.34
C LEU A 13 -5.70 -43.15 16.46
N LEU A 14 -6.12 -43.75 17.58
CA LEU A 14 -5.25 -44.06 18.71
C LEU A 14 -4.25 -45.20 18.42
N LYS A 15 -4.63 -46.15 17.57
CA LYS A 15 -3.76 -47.28 17.20
C LYS A 15 -2.60 -46.85 16.29
N TYR A 16 -2.83 -45.95 15.34
CA TYR A 16 -1.84 -45.48 14.35
C TYR A 16 -1.38 -44.04 14.63
N LYS A 17 -0.97 -43.78 15.87
CA LYS A 17 -0.65 -42.42 16.37
C LYS A 17 0.33 -41.66 15.47
N THR A 18 1.46 -42.28 15.11
CA THR A 18 2.52 -41.63 14.34
C THR A 18 2.06 -41.22 12.95
N GLN A 19 1.36 -42.13 12.25
CA GLN A 19 0.86 -41.85 10.91
C GLN A 19 -0.21 -40.73 10.93
N ASN A 20 -1.10 -40.76 11.92
CA ASN A 20 -2.13 -39.77 12.07
C ASN A 20 -1.56 -38.39 12.43
N ILE A 21 -0.53 -38.33 13.29
CA ILE A 21 0.14 -37.07 13.62
C ILE A 21 0.79 -36.47 12.37
N ILE A 22 1.52 -37.28 11.58
CA ILE A 22 2.13 -36.80 10.33
C ILE A 22 1.06 -36.26 9.36
N SER A 23 -0.06 -36.99 9.22
CA SER A 23 -1.15 -36.55 8.34
C SER A 23 -1.81 -35.26 8.82
N ILE A 24 -2.02 -35.11 10.13
CA ILE A 24 -2.59 -33.89 10.71
C ILE A 24 -1.66 -32.70 10.53
N ILE A 25 -0.35 -32.90 10.77
CA ILE A 25 0.64 -31.83 10.56
C ILE A 25 0.69 -31.44 9.08
N GLY A 26 0.74 -32.42 8.18
CA GLY A 26 0.74 -32.14 6.74
C GLY A 26 -0.51 -31.37 6.28
N LEU A 27 -1.69 -31.79 6.77
CA LEU A 27 -2.93 -31.08 6.47
C LEU A 27 -2.95 -29.66 7.05
N ALA A 28 -2.46 -29.50 8.28
CA ALA A 28 -2.42 -28.19 8.95
C ALA A 28 -1.48 -27.22 8.20
N VAL A 29 -0.30 -27.68 7.78
CA VAL A 29 0.63 -26.89 6.98
C VAL A 29 0.03 -26.53 5.63
N GLY A 30 -0.58 -27.49 4.93
CA GLY A 30 -1.25 -27.24 3.65
C GLY A 30 -2.37 -26.21 3.77
N LEU A 31 -3.20 -26.30 4.81
CA LEU A 31 -4.27 -25.35 5.07
C LEU A 31 -3.71 -23.96 5.41
N LEU A 32 -2.64 -23.88 6.20
CA LEU A 32 -1.96 -22.64 6.53
C LEU A 32 -1.45 -21.94 5.25
N CYS A 33 -0.73 -22.68 4.40
CA CYS A 33 -0.25 -22.13 3.13
C CYS A 33 -1.40 -21.64 2.26
N PHE A 34 -2.48 -22.39 2.16
CA PHE A 34 -3.66 -21.99 1.41
C PHE A 34 -4.27 -20.69 1.97
N CYS A 35 -4.43 -20.58 3.29
CA CYS A 35 -4.94 -19.36 3.92
C CYS A 35 -4.05 -18.14 3.67
N ILE A 36 -2.71 -18.32 3.73
CA ILE A 36 -1.76 -17.24 3.43
C ILE A 36 -1.90 -16.79 1.96
N CYS A 37 -1.94 -17.73 1.02
CA CYS A 37 -2.13 -17.41 -0.39
C CYS A 37 -3.45 -16.67 -0.64
N MET A 38 -4.54 -17.13 -0.04
CA MET A 38 -5.84 -16.47 -0.15
C MET A 38 -5.82 -15.06 0.46
N TYR A 39 -5.16 -14.90 1.61
CA TYR A 39 -4.99 -13.58 2.23
C TYR A 39 -4.17 -12.63 1.35
N CYS A 40 -3.03 -13.09 0.82
CA CYS A 40 -2.20 -12.29 -0.08
C CYS A 40 -2.96 -11.89 -1.35
N SER A 41 -3.70 -12.83 -1.96
CA SER A 41 -4.53 -12.54 -3.14
C SER A 41 -5.58 -11.47 -2.83
N ARG A 42 -6.30 -11.62 -1.73
CA ARG A 42 -7.28 -10.62 -1.28
C ARG A 42 -6.66 -9.28 -0.98
N PHE A 43 -5.49 -9.28 -0.34
CA PHE A 43 -4.77 -8.04 -0.05
C PHE A 43 -4.41 -7.29 -1.33
N VAL A 44 -3.88 -7.98 -2.35
CA VAL A 44 -3.56 -7.38 -3.65
C VAL A 44 -4.83 -6.87 -4.36
N GLU A 45 -5.90 -7.64 -4.36
CA GLU A 45 -7.18 -7.23 -4.97
C GLU A 45 -7.77 -5.98 -4.30
N THR A 46 -7.65 -5.86 -2.99
CA THR A 46 -8.21 -4.72 -2.23
C THR A 46 -7.26 -3.52 -2.10
N THR A 47 -6.02 -3.67 -2.55
CA THR A 47 -5.06 -2.56 -2.59
C THR A 47 -5.63 -1.43 -3.46
N ASN A 48 -5.50 -0.19 -2.99
CA ASN A 48 -6.01 1.02 -3.63
C ASN A 48 -7.55 1.22 -3.62
N HIS A 49 -8.35 0.31 -3.07
CA HIS A 49 -9.80 0.53 -2.93
C HIS A 49 -10.17 1.69 -1.99
N CYS A 50 -9.22 2.21 -1.24
CA CYS A 50 -9.38 3.44 -0.46
C CYS A 50 -9.57 4.70 -1.33
N PHE A 51 -9.17 4.65 -2.59
CA PHE A 51 -9.35 5.76 -3.53
C PHE A 51 -10.67 5.62 -4.28
N SER A 52 -11.44 6.70 -4.37
CA SER A 52 -12.75 6.68 -5.05
C SER A 52 -12.64 6.32 -6.54
N ASN A 53 -11.51 6.62 -7.16
CA ASN A 53 -11.24 6.41 -8.59
C ASN A 53 -10.42 5.14 -8.89
N TYR A 54 -10.27 4.21 -7.94
CA TYR A 54 -9.34 3.08 -8.06
C TYR A 54 -9.50 2.24 -9.33
N THR A 55 -10.73 2.10 -9.85
CA THR A 55 -10.99 1.35 -11.08
C THR A 55 -10.55 2.06 -12.36
N ARG A 56 -10.24 3.35 -12.29
CA ARG A 56 -9.86 4.20 -13.41
C ARG A 56 -8.39 4.63 -13.36
N ILE A 57 -7.69 4.31 -12.26
CA ILE A 57 -6.27 4.62 -12.10
C ILE A 57 -5.45 3.55 -12.81
N VAL A 58 -4.56 3.99 -13.69
CA VAL A 58 -3.63 3.15 -14.44
C VAL A 58 -2.21 3.63 -14.13
N GLU A 59 -1.33 2.71 -13.80
CA GLU A 59 0.08 2.97 -13.63
C GLU A 59 0.81 2.79 -14.96
N LEU A 60 1.68 3.75 -15.30
CA LEU A 60 2.53 3.66 -16.48
C LEU A 60 3.89 3.10 -16.07
N ASN A 61 4.24 1.98 -16.66
CA ASN A 61 5.51 1.32 -16.47
C ASN A 61 6.35 1.35 -17.76
N LEU A 62 7.66 1.43 -17.62
CA LEU A 62 8.57 1.37 -18.74
C LEU A 62 8.95 -0.09 -19.01
N TYR A 63 8.86 -0.51 -20.28
CA TYR A 63 9.38 -1.79 -20.73
C TYR A 63 10.59 -1.57 -21.64
N ASP A 64 11.74 -2.11 -21.25
CA ASP A 64 12.93 -2.09 -22.06
C ASP A 64 12.98 -3.34 -22.96
N TYR A 65 12.82 -3.14 -24.25
CA TYR A 65 12.84 -4.21 -25.25
C TYR A 65 14.22 -4.86 -25.46
N GLN A 66 15.30 -4.19 -25.03
CA GLN A 66 16.65 -4.77 -25.19
C GLN A 66 16.99 -5.73 -24.06
N THR A 67 16.59 -5.41 -22.86
CA THR A 67 16.85 -6.22 -21.66
C THR A 67 15.67 -7.08 -21.25
N GLU A 68 14.51 -6.92 -21.88
CA GLU A 68 13.24 -7.59 -21.52
C GLU A 68 12.81 -7.34 -20.08
N ILE A 69 13.20 -6.20 -19.50
CA ILE A 69 12.92 -5.85 -18.11
C ILE A 69 11.80 -4.81 -18.04
N TYR A 70 10.86 -5.03 -17.12
CA TYR A 70 9.89 -4.03 -16.69
C TYR A 70 10.45 -3.19 -15.55
N PHE A 71 10.43 -1.87 -15.74
CA PHE A 71 10.74 -0.91 -14.69
C PHE A 71 9.43 -0.35 -14.15
N SER A 72 9.25 -0.42 -12.82
CA SER A 72 8.12 0.24 -12.17
C SER A 72 8.31 1.75 -12.25
N GLY A 73 7.36 2.41 -12.89
CA GLY A 73 7.39 3.84 -13.11
C GLY A 73 8.09 4.28 -14.39
N THR A 74 8.04 5.57 -14.66
CA THR A 74 8.58 6.24 -15.83
C THR A 74 9.36 7.49 -15.43
N GLN A 75 10.02 8.12 -16.38
CA GLN A 75 10.67 9.40 -16.15
C GLN A 75 9.63 10.51 -15.96
N VAL A 76 9.88 11.42 -15.01
CA VAL A 76 8.99 12.56 -14.71
C VAL A 76 8.71 13.41 -15.96
N ALA A 77 9.70 13.61 -16.82
CA ALA A 77 9.56 14.37 -18.07
C ALA A 77 8.47 13.80 -18.98
N LEU A 78 8.29 12.48 -19.02
CA LEU A 78 7.26 11.83 -19.84
C LEU A 78 5.85 12.22 -19.37
N SER A 79 5.65 12.50 -18.10
CA SER A 79 4.34 12.88 -17.56
C SER A 79 3.83 14.21 -18.16
N GLU A 80 4.74 15.16 -18.41
CA GLU A 80 4.39 16.45 -19.01
C GLU A 80 4.05 16.32 -20.50
N GLU A 81 4.80 15.51 -21.23
CA GLU A 81 4.51 15.22 -22.63
C GLU A 81 3.17 14.50 -22.78
N LEU A 82 2.92 13.48 -21.96
CA LEU A 82 1.66 12.74 -21.97
C LEU A 82 0.47 13.63 -21.63
N ARG A 83 0.61 14.60 -20.75
CA ARG A 83 -0.45 15.60 -20.47
C ARG A 83 -0.83 16.39 -21.72
N THR A 84 0.11 16.65 -22.59
CA THR A 84 -0.14 17.38 -23.83
C THR A 84 -0.78 16.49 -24.91
N TRP A 85 -0.38 15.24 -25.00
CA TRP A 85 -0.82 14.31 -26.05
C TRP A 85 -2.15 13.63 -25.73
N ALA A 86 -2.39 13.31 -24.48
CA ALA A 86 -3.55 12.53 -24.03
C ALA A 86 -4.79 13.39 -23.71
N MET A 87 -4.82 14.64 -24.15
CA MET A 87 -5.99 15.51 -23.96
C MET A 87 -7.23 14.94 -24.62
N GLY A 88 -8.20 14.52 -23.84
CA GLY A 88 -9.49 14.00 -24.25
C GLY A 88 -9.78 12.58 -23.79
N GLU A 89 -8.78 11.74 -23.64
CA GLU A 89 -8.95 10.35 -23.16
C GLU A 89 -8.52 10.16 -21.71
N VAL A 90 -7.57 10.97 -21.23
CA VAL A 90 -7.01 10.94 -19.89
C VAL A 90 -7.45 12.16 -19.10
N GLU A 91 -8.12 11.95 -18.00
CA GLU A 91 -8.66 13.04 -17.16
C GLU A 91 -7.58 13.79 -16.37
N ALA A 92 -6.59 13.06 -15.84
CA ALA A 92 -5.45 13.63 -15.13
C ALA A 92 -4.26 12.66 -15.12
N ILE A 93 -3.06 13.20 -15.14
CA ILE A 93 -1.81 12.45 -14.99
C ILE A 93 -1.07 13.03 -13.79
N SER A 94 -0.80 12.19 -12.79
CA SER A 94 -0.04 12.54 -11.60
C SER A 94 1.28 11.78 -11.57
N CYS A 95 2.32 12.47 -11.14
CA CYS A 95 3.64 11.89 -10.96
C CYS A 95 3.96 11.80 -9.47
N MET A 96 4.53 10.67 -9.07
CA MET A 96 5.03 10.43 -7.72
C MET A 96 6.48 9.99 -7.79
N THR A 97 7.31 10.54 -6.92
CA THR A 97 8.73 10.16 -6.81
C THR A 97 9.05 9.85 -5.36
N TYR A 98 9.70 8.72 -5.12
CA TYR A 98 10.17 8.41 -3.78
C TYR A 98 11.39 9.27 -3.45
N SER A 99 11.32 10.00 -2.34
CA SER A 99 12.47 10.74 -1.85
C SER A 99 13.55 9.77 -1.35
N ARG A 100 14.81 10.08 -1.68
CA ARG A 100 15.97 9.32 -1.19
C ARG A 100 16.34 9.71 0.25
N GLU A 101 15.90 10.87 0.70
CA GLU A 101 16.15 11.36 2.05
C GLU A 101 15.09 10.77 3.00
N ARG A 102 15.56 10.18 4.09
CA ARG A 102 14.71 9.55 5.11
C ARG A 102 14.71 10.26 6.45
N SER A 103 15.62 11.23 6.63
CA SER A 103 15.79 11.92 7.90
C SER A 103 15.38 13.38 7.77
N TYR A 104 14.45 13.79 8.60
CA TYR A 104 13.92 15.15 8.65
C TYR A 104 14.00 15.70 10.07
N LEU A 105 14.25 16.99 10.17
CA LEU A 105 14.14 17.72 11.43
C LEU A 105 12.76 18.34 11.51
N ALA A 106 11.97 17.93 12.49
CA ALA A 106 10.72 18.61 12.79
C ALA A 106 10.97 19.64 13.90
N GLU A 107 10.79 20.91 13.59
CA GLU A 107 10.81 21.99 14.56
C GLU A 107 9.43 22.05 15.23
N ILE A 108 9.34 21.57 16.47
CA ILE A 108 8.09 21.54 17.22
C ILE A 108 7.88 22.85 17.98
N SER A 109 8.97 23.55 18.33
CA SER A 109 9.00 24.87 18.95
C SER A 109 10.37 25.52 18.73
N GLU A 110 10.50 26.84 19.00
CA GLU A 110 11.76 27.58 18.83
C GLU A 110 12.97 26.95 19.56
N GLU A 111 12.73 26.13 20.60
CA GLU A 111 13.78 25.49 21.40
C GLU A 111 13.91 23.96 21.16
N LYS A 112 13.01 23.33 20.39
CA LYS A 112 12.98 21.88 20.30
C LYS A 112 12.82 21.41 18.85
N SER A 113 13.93 21.01 18.26
CA SER A 113 13.95 20.24 17.02
C SER A 113 14.28 18.78 17.32
N LEU A 114 13.49 17.85 16.78
CA LEU A 114 13.73 16.43 16.93
C LEU A 114 13.94 15.80 15.55
N PRO A 115 14.97 14.96 15.39
CA PRO A 115 15.14 14.21 14.15
C PRO A 115 14.08 13.10 14.08
N TYR A 116 13.38 13.04 12.96
CA TYR A 116 12.46 11.95 12.63
C TYR A 116 12.92 11.24 11.37
N GLU A 117 12.92 9.95 11.42
CA GLU A 117 13.10 9.13 10.22
C GLU A 117 11.72 8.86 9.60
N LEU A 118 11.48 9.44 8.43
CA LEU A 118 10.22 9.37 7.71
C LEU A 118 10.48 8.94 6.28
N GLU A 119 9.63 8.06 5.76
CA GLU A 119 9.56 7.80 4.33
C GLU A 119 8.66 8.83 3.69
N THR A 120 9.18 9.51 2.67
CA THR A 120 8.46 10.58 1.98
C THR A 120 8.34 10.28 0.50
N ILE A 121 7.25 10.75 -0.08
CA ILE A 121 7.02 10.78 -1.51
C ILE A 121 6.83 12.22 -1.94
N GLU A 122 7.45 12.58 -3.04
CA GLU A 122 7.18 13.83 -3.73
C GLU A 122 6.01 13.62 -4.67
N ILE A 123 5.03 14.50 -4.58
CA ILE A 123 3.80 14.43 -5.37
C ILE A 123 3.56 15.74 -6.09
N ASP A 124 2.91 15.65 -7.24
CA ASP A 124 2.53 16.84 -8.00
C ASP A 124 1.17 17.42 -7.57
N THR A 125 0.82 18.55 -8.10
CA THR A 125 -0.43 19.26 -7.79
C THR A 125 -1.69 18.52 -8.25
N LEU A 126 -1.56 17.59 -9.21
CA LEU A 126 -2.66 16.80 -9.76
C LEU A 126 -2.92 15.50 -8.96
N TYR A 127 -2.08 15.17 -8.00
CA TYR A 127 -2.23 14.00 -7.14
C TYR A 127 -3.63 13.87 -6.56
N ASN A 128 -4.19 14.97 -6.06
CA ASN A 128 -5.53 14.97 -5.47
C ASN A 128 -6.65 14.61 -6.47
N LYS A 129 -6.48 14.91 -7.76
CA LYS A 129 -7.46 14.53 -8.79
C LYS A 129 -7.42 13.04 -9.09
N VAL A 130 -6.24 12.45 -9.07
CA VAL A 130 -6.04 11.03 -9.37
C VAL A 130 -6.39 10.17 -8.16
N PHE A 131 -5.79 10.45 -7.01
CA PHE A 131 -5.87 9.58 -5.82
C PHE A 131 -6.95 10.00 -4.81
N THR A 132 -7.53 11.20 -4.94
CA THR A 132 -8.62 11.69 -4.08
C THR A 132 -8.43 11.37 -2.58
N PRO A 133 -7.28 11.76 -1.95
CA PRO A 133 -7.03 11.45 -0.55
C PRO A 133 -8.04 12.17 0.35
N GLN A 134 -8.45 11.50 1.43
CA GLN A 134 -9.28 12.12 2.45
C GLN A 134 -8.43 13.06 3.31
N ILE A 135 -8.78 14.34 3.32
CA ILE A 135 -8.09 15.36 4.11
C ILE A 135 -8.82 15.52 5.44
N VAL A 136 -8.13 15.21 6.54
CA VAL A 136 -8.68 15.30 7.90
C VAL A 136 -8.56 16.73 8.44
N ALA A 137 -7.44 17.40 8.15
CA ALA A 137 -7.17 18.78 8.58
C ALA A 137 -6.40 19.54 7.50
N GLY A 138 -6.58 20.85 7.42
CA GLY A 138 -5.92 21.69 6.44
C GLY A 138 -6.66 21.77 5.10
N ASN A 139 -5.95 22.25 4.07
CA ASN A 139 -6.55 22.47 2.76
C ASN A 139 -5.55 22.16 1.65
N TRP A 140 -5.92 21.22 0.78
CA TRP A 140 -5.11 20.84 -0.39
C TRP A 140 -4.75 22.01 -1.30
N LYS A 141 -5.71 22.89 -1.57
CA LYS A 141 -5.51 24.03 -2.48
C LYS A 141 -4.44 25.01 -1.96
N THR A 142 -4.34 25.16 -0.66
CA THR A 142 -3.29 25.96 -0.03
C THR A 142 -1.95 25.24 -0.10
N ALA A 143 -1.90 23.96 0.27
CA ALA A 143 -0.71 23.15 0.23
C ALA A 143 -0.11 23.05 -1.18
N SER A 144 -0.94 22.83 -2.21
CA SER A 144 -0.48 22.70 -3.60
C SER A 144 0.07 24.00 -4.24
N ARG A 145 -0.17 25.16 -3.63
CA ARG A 145 0.37 26.45 -4.07
C ARG A 145 1.65 26.87 -3.38
N THR A 146 2.01 26.17 -2.32
CA THR A 146 3.18 26.48 -1.50
C THR A 146 4.27 25.48 -1.82
N SER A 147 5.41 25.93 -2.36
CA SER A 147 6.51 25.04 -2.80
C SER A 147 7.15 24.23 -1.69
N ASN A 148 7.02 24.64 -0.44
CA ASN A 148 7.59 23.95 0.74
C ASN A 148 6.50 23.38 1.66
N ALA A 149 5.32 23.08 1.13
CA ALA A 149 4.28 22.44 1.91
C ALA A 149 4.52 20.94 2.05
N VAL A 150 4.27 20.42 3.23
CA VAL A 150 4.34 18.99 3.54
C VAL A 150 2.96 18.52 3.95
N ILE A 151 2.55 17.38 3.42
CA ILE A 151 1.31 16.70 3.79
C ILE A 151 1.70 15.49 4.62
N LEU A 152 1.19 15.41 5.82
CA LEU A 152 1.47 14.32 6.75
C LEU A 152 0.32 13.33 6.77
N SER A 153 0.62 12.05 6.91
CA SER A 153 -0.40 11.08 7.28
C SER A 153 -0.89 11.36 8.71
N GLU A 154 -2.13 11.02 9.00
CA GLU A 154 -2.72 11.19 10.34
C GLU A 154 -1.84 10.56 11.44
N SER A 155 -1.35 9.35 11.21
CA SER A 155 -0.46 8.66 12.13
C SER A 155 0.86 9.38 12.36
N THR A 156 1.43 9.97 11.31
CA THR A 156 2.67 10.75 11.40
C THR A 156 2.43 12.07 12.13
N ALA A 157 1.33 12.75 11.85
CA ALA A 157 0.97 13.99 12.53
C ALA A 157 0.76 13.77 14.03
N ILE A 158 0.08 12.70 14.42
CA ILE A 158 -0.09 12.33 15.84
C ILE A 158 1.27 12.00 16.50
N LYS A 159 2.14 11.29 15.78
CA LYS A 159 3.48 10.93 16.29
C LYS A 159 4.36 12.16 16.56
N ILE A 160 4.27 13.18 15.71
CA ILE A 160 5.10 14.39 15.78
C ILE A 160 4.51 15.41 16.75
N PHE A 161 3.22 15.70 16.62
CA PHE A 161 2.55 16.79 17.34
C PHE A 161 1.70 16.34 18.53
N GLY A 162 1.48 15.04 18.71
CA GLY A 162 0.68 14.45 19.79
C GLY A 162 -0.84 14.51 19.58
N LYS A 163 -1.34 15.46 18.82
CA LYS A 163 -2.77 15.62 18.46
C LYS A 163 -2.91 16.33 17.11
N ILE A 164 -4.06 16.13 16.47
CA ILE A 164 -4.44 16.87 15.28
C ILE A 164 -5.44 17.94 15.74
N GLU A 165 -5.11 19.20 15.48
CA GLU A 165 -6.05 20.31 15.64
C GLU A 165 -6.70 20.56 14.27
N SER A 166 -8.03 20.47 14.24
CA SER A 166 -8.86 20.72 13.05
C SER A 166 -9.09 22.19 12.80
#